data_eb89a6b2a86ca3783af29fa9a56f1167
#
_entry.id   eb89a6b2a86ca3783af29fa9a56f1167
#
_cell.length_a   1.000
_cell.length_b   1.000
_cell.length_c   1.000
_cell.angle_alpha   90.00
_cell.angle_beta   90.00
_cell.angle_gamma   90.00
#
_symmetry.space_group_name_H-M   'P 1'
#
loop_
_entity.id
_entity.type
_entity.pdbx_description
1 polymer ?
#
loop_
_entity_poly.entity_id
_entity_poly.type
_entity_poly.pdbx_seq_one_letter_code
_entity_poly.pdbx_strand_id
1 'polypeptide(L)'
;MELKDVQAIDTMCRVFYCEPEIVKPHFDFYEFRTMAYGTFGGVMKKLGIAPGEEWKVVASLYKPSFEAMLAEMDEIGVEKVFMDATKMWSFRHKALMADYSLELVADRVRQGKGRVVGGLSYNPFEIKKSLEDIEKGVKEYGFKYVWFHPISFGLAPNDKKCYPLYGKCLELGIPVTFQVGHSAEPLPSEVGHPMYADEVAIDFPDLKMVLTHTGWPWVEEWISMLWRHPNVYGNIGAYFPKDLSPALVEFMGGRGQNKVLWATNGFGLTRCKKELVELPISDGAKRKVLRDNAANLFNL
;
A
#
# COMPACT_ATOMS: atom_id res chain seq x y z
N MET A 1 -5.90 25.98 4.44
CA MET A 1 -6.90 24.90 4.50
C MET A 1 -6.64 24.12 5.78
N GLU A 2 -7.60 24.02 6.70
CA GLU A 2 -7.43 23.18 7.89
C GLU A 2 -7.47 21.69 7.49
N LEU A 3 -6.74 20.84 8.21
CA LEU A 3 -6.63 19.42 7.85
C LEU A 3 -7.98 18.71 7.78
N LYS A 4 -8.89 19.00 8.73
CA LYS A 4 -10.22 18.38 8.80
C LYS A 4 -11.15 18.78 7.66
N ASP A 5 -10.92 19.93 7.01
CA ASP A 5 -11.80 20.45 5.94
C ASP A 5 -11.56 19.73 4.60
N VAL A 6 -10.48 18.99 4.47
CA VAL A 6 -10.14 18.19 3.28
C VAL A 6 -10.33 16.74 3.62
N GLN A 7 -11.38 16.14 3.13
CA GLN A 7 -11.58 14.71 3.32
C GLN A 7 -10.49 13.90 2.62
N ALA A 8 -10.09 12.76 3.21
CA ALA A 8 -9.04 11.90 2.66
C ALA A 8 -9.38 10.42 2.80
N ILE A 9 -8.83 9.62 1.88
CA ILE A 9 -8.89 8.16 1.88
C ILE A 9 -7.45 7.65 1.80
N ASP A 10 -6.99 6.95 2.84
CA ASP A 10 -5.68 6.31 2.84
C ASP A 10 -5.75 4.94 2.16
N THR A 11 -5.24 4.85 0.95
CA THR A 11 -5.30 3.62 0.13
C THR A 11 -4.29 2.55 0.54
N MET A 12 -3.56 2.75 1.64
CA MET A 12 -2.63 1.77 2.21
C MET A 12 -2.28 2.13 3.66
N CYS A 13 -3.18 1.83 4.62
CA CYS A 13 -2.94 2.07 6.03
C CYS A 13 -2.25 0.90 6.74
N ARG A 14 -2.61 -0.32 6.41
CA ARG A 14 -2.14 -1.59 7.02
C ARG A 14 -2.92 -2.02 8.25
N VAL A 15 -3.14 -3.33 8.37
CA VAL A 15 -3.89 -3.95 9.49
C VAL A 15 -3.24 -3.72 10.86
N PHE A 16 -1.92 -3.57 10.89
CA PHE A 16 -1.15 -3.41 12.11
C PHE A 16 -1.10 -1.96 12.64
N TYR A 17 -1.61 -0.99 11.90
CA TYR A 17 -1.59 0.42 12.33
C TYR A 17 -2.35 0.66 13.64
N CYS A 18 -3.32 -0.17 13.95
CA CYS A 18 -4.14 -0.12 15.15
C CYS A 18 -3.91 -1.28 16.14
N GLU A 19 -2.91 -2.11 15.88
CA GLU A 19 -2.51 -3.23 16.75
C GLU A 19 -1.02 -3.52 16.52
N PRO A 20 -0.12 -2.68 17.09
CA PRO A 20 1.28 -2.70 16.73
C PRO A 20 2.02 -4.00 17.06
N GLU A 21 1.55 -4.79 18.03
CA GLU A 21 2.23 -6.04 18.40
C GLU A 21 2.10 -7.14 17.33
N ILE A 22 1.13 -7.01 16.41
CA ILE A 22 0.91 -7.99 15.35
C ILE A 22 2.10 -8.07 14.37
N VAL A 23 2.97 -7.04 14.33
CA VAL A 23 4.18 -7.05 13.49
C VAL A 23 5.34 -7.82 14.12
N LYS A 24 5.27 -8.14 15.42
CA LYS A 24 6.39 -8.75 16.13
C LYS A 24 6.93 -10.02 15.46
N PRO A 25 6.11 -10.97 14.99
CA PRO A 25 6.59 -12.17 14.30
C PRO A 25 7.35 -11.90 13.00
N HIS A 26 7.11 -10.76 12.33
CA HIS A 26 7.84 -10.41 11.12
C HIS A 26 9.34 -10.24 11.39
N PHE A 27 9.69 -9.80 12.60
CA PHE A 27 11.07 -9.56 13.02
C PHE A 27 11.84 -10.83 13.40
N ASP A 28 11.21 -12.00 13.32
CA ASP A 28 11.90 -13.29 13.32
C ASP A 28 12.63 -13.54 11.97
N PHE A 29 12.24 -12.78 10.93
CA PHE A 29 12.80 -12.85 9.60
C PHE A 29 13.94 -11.86 9.39
N TYR A 30 14.97 -12.30 8.69
CA TYR A 30 16.17 -11.51 8.39
C TYR A 30 15.84 -10.20 7.67
N GLU A 31 14.92 -10.27 6.72
CA GLU A 31 14.53 -9.15 5.86
C GLU A 31 13.97 -7.98 6.68
N PHE A 32 13.03 -8.24 7.59
CA PHE A 32 12.47 -7.20 8.45
C PHE A 32 13.46 -6.64 9.47
N ARG A 33 14.31 -7.48 10.06
CA ARG A 33 15.37 -6.98 10.96
C ARG A 33 16.34 -6.07 10.21
N THR A 34 16.80 -6.50 9.01
CA THR A 34 17.73 -5.71 8.21
C THR A 34 17.11 -4.37 7.78
N MET A 35 15.83 -4.37 7.38
CA MET A 35 15.06 -3.18 7.08
C MET A 35 15.01 -2.24 8.29
N ALA A 36 14.74 -2.74 9.49
CA ALA A 36 14.69 -1.91 10.70
C ALA A 36 16.02 -1.19 10.95
N TYR A 37 17.15 -1.89 10.86
CA TYR A 37 18.46 -1.26 11.02
C TYR A 37 18.78 -0.27 9.90
N GLY A 38 18.48 -0.60 8.65
CA GLY A 38 18.76 0.26 7.50
C GLY A 38 17.89 1.52 7.47
N THR A 39 16.60 1.37 7.74
CA THR A 39 15.62 2.47 7.63
C THR A 39 15.47 3.25 8.94
N PHE A 40 15.46 2.58 10.08
CA PHE A 40 15.13 3.16 11.38
C PHE A 40 16.27 3.13 12.41
N GLY A 41 17.51 2.75 12.03
CA GLY A 41 18.63 2.59 12.95
C GLY A 41 18.90 3.82 13.82
N GLY A 42 18.79 5.03 13.25
CA GLY A 42 18.92 6.29 13.99
C GLY A 42 17.80 6.49 15.02
N VAL A 43 16.57 6.11 14.69
CA VAL A 43 15.41 6.18 15.58
C VAL A 43 15.53 5.13 16.68
N MET A 44 15.93 3.91 16.34
CA MET A 44 16.17 2.83 17.31
C MET A 44 17.18 3.26 18.37
N LYS A 45 18.32 3.84 17.95
CA LYS A 45 19.35 4.36 18.85
C LYS A 45 18.79 5.45 19.76
N LYS A 46 18.01 6.37 19.22
CA LYS A 46 17.39 7.48 19.98
C LYS A 46 16.37 6.96 21.01
N LEU A 47 15.64 5.92 20.69
CA LEU A 47 14.62 5.31 21.55
C LEU A 47 15.20 4.26 22.51
N GLY A 48 16.50 3.92 22.42
CA GLY A 48 17.14 2.91 23.25
C GLY A 48 16.63 1.49 22.99
N ILE A 49 16.19 1.19 21.77
CA ILE A 49 15.67 -0.13 21.39
C ILE A 49 16.83 -1.13 21.32
N ALA A 50 16.74 -2.20 22.11
CA ALA A 50 17.77 -3.24 22.17
C ALA A 50 17.68 -4.20 20.96
N PRO A 51 18.81 -4.89 20.61
CA PRO A 51 18.79 -6.00 19.68
C PRO A 51 17.79 -7.09 20.10
N GLY A 52 17.00 -7.57 19.14
CA GLY A 52 15.89 -8.50 19.39
C GLY A 52 14.54 -7.83 19.67
N GLU A 53 14.51 -6.49 19.78
CA GLU A 53 13.31 -5.70 20.00
C GLU A 53 13.02 -4.72 18.85
N GLU A 54 13.59 -4.97 17.68
CA GLU A 54 13.52 -4.10 16.49
C GLU A 54 12.08 -3.76 16.08
N TRP A 55 11.14 -4.68 16.33
CA TRP A 55 9.72 -4.45 16.07
C TRP A 55 9.15 -3.21 16.78
N LYS A 56 9.72 -2.83 17.92
CA LYS A 56 9.27 -1.67 18.70
C LYS A 56 9.46 -0.35 17.96
N VAL A 57 10.44 -0.25 17.06
CA VAL A 57 10.63 0.98 16.27
C VAL A 57 9.49 1.19 15.28
N VAL A 58 9.05 0.12 14.64
CA VAL A 58 7.91 0.18 13.71
C VAL A 58 6.62 0.39 14.51
N ALA A 59 6.44 -0.37 15.60
CA ALA A 59 5.30 -0.21 16.50
C ALA A 59 5.16 1.23 17.06
N SER A 60 6.25 1.96 17.25
CA SER A 60 6.22 3.34 17.73
C SER A 60 5.54 4.33 16.76
N LEU A 61 5.36 3.94 15.48
CA LEU A 61 4.67 4.74 14.47
C LEU A 61 3.15 4.55 14.48
N TYR A 62 2.65 3.52 15.18
CA TYR A 62 1.27 3.05 15.09
C TYR A 62 0.43 3.51 16.28
N LYS A 63 -0.87 3.33 16.17
CA LYS A 63 -1.82 3.63 17.25
C LYS A 63 -1.95 2.44 18.21
N PRO A 64 -2.16 2.71 19.51
CA PRO A 64 -2.25 1.64 20.50
C PRO A 64 -3.54 0.81 20.39
N SER A 65 -4.57 1.33 19.73
CA SER A 65 -5.84 0.62 19.55
C SER A 65 -6.58 1.10 18.29
N PHE A 66 -7.60 0.33 17.92
CA PHE A 66 -8.49 0.66 16.80
C PHE A 66 -9.28 1.95 17.07
N GLU A 67 -9.74 2.17 18.31
CA GLU A 67 -10.44 3.39 18.71
C GLU A 67 -9.54 4.62 18.61
N ALA A 68 -8.27 4.49 18.99
CA ALA A 68 -7.29 5.58 18.88
C ALA A 68 -7.03 5.94 17.39
N MET A 69 -7.03 4.96 16.49
CA MET A 69 -6.96 5.21 15.05
C MET A 69 -8.20 5.94 14.55
N LEU A 70 -9.40 5.49 14.92
CA LEU A 70 -10.65 6.16 14.51
C LEU A 70 -10.70 7.59 15.02
N ALA A 71 -10.29 7.85 16.25
CA ALA A 71 -10.24 9.20 16.83
C ALA A 71 -9.28 10.11 16.03
N GLU A 72 -8.09 9.61 15.65
CA GLU A 72 -7.17 10.36 14.78
C GLU A 72 -7.82 10.66 13.42
N MET A 73 -8.47 9.66 12.81
CA MET A 73 -9.17 9.83 11.53
C MET A 73 -10.23 10.94 11.60
N ASP A 74 -11.00 11.00 12.69
CA ASP A 74 -12.04 12.03 12.89
C ASP A 74 -11.43 13.41 13.10
N GLU A 75 -10.34 13.50 13.86
CA GLU A 75 -9.64 14.75 14.15
C GLU A 75 -9.11 15.41 12.87
N ILE A 76 -8.59 14.61 11.94
CA ILE A 76 -7.93 15.12 10.74
C ILE A 76 -8.76 14.98 9.45
N GLY A 77 -9.99 14.46 9.50
CA GLY A 77 -10.86 14.29 8.33
C GLY A 77 -10.40 13.19 7.37
N VAL A 78 -10.00 12.01 7.88
CA VAL A 78 -9.78 10.80 7.06
C VAL A 78 -11.05 9.98 7.06
N GLU A 79 -11.71 9.84 5.91
CA GLU A 79 -12.96 9.11 5.78
C GLU A 79 -12.77 7.59 5.90
N LYS A 80 -11.80 7.08 5.18
CA LYS A 80 -11.54 5.64 5.06
C LYS A 80 -10.06 5.33 5.04
N VAL A 81 -9.73 4.12 5.50
CA VAL A 81 -8.40 3.53 5.41
C VAL A 81 -8.49 2.14 4.79
N PHE A 82 -7.47 1.75 4.04
CA PHE A 82 -7.38 0.45 3.40
C PHE A 82 -6.50 -0.49 4.22
N MET A 83 -7.00 -1.70 4.45
CA MET A 83 -6.31 -2.76 5.17
C MET A 83 -6.44 -4.06 4.40
N ASP A 84 -5.35 -4.78 4.23
CA ASP A 84 -5.31 -6.00 3.41
C ASP A 84 -4.68 -7.19 4.13
N ALA A 85 -4.98 -8.37 3.61
CA ALA A 85 -4.44 -9.66 4.06
C ALA A 85 -3.03 -9.89 3.51
N THR A 86 -2.12 -8.94 3.78
CA THR A 86 -0.74 -8.93 3.26
C THR A 86 -0.06 -10.28 3.31
N LYS A 87 0.54 -10.69 2.19
CA LYS A 87 1.43 -11.86 2.10
C LYS A 87 2.77 -11.43 1.51
N MET A 88 3.87 -11.77 2.21
CA MET A 88 5.24 -11.52 1.74
C MET A 88 6.10 -12.75 2.00
N TRP A 89 6.97 -13.09 1.05
CA TRP A 89 7.83 -14.27 1.09
C TRP A 89 9.26 -13.92 1.48
N SER A 90 9.88 -14.75 2.33
CA SER A 90 11.29 -14.72 2.64
C SER A 90 12.03 -15.78 1.85
N PHE A 91 12.97 -15.37 1.00
CA PHE A 91 13.84 -16.29 0.26
C PHE A 91 14.83 -17.02 1.19
N ARG A 92 15.25 -16.34 2.25
CA ARG A 92 16.20 -16.90 3.22
C ARG A 92 15.58 -17.99 4.08
N HIS A 93 14.34 -17.77 4.52
CA HIS A 93 13.62 -18.68 5.41
C HIS A 93 12.71 -19.65 4.65
N LYS A 94 12.47 -19.43 3.36
CA LYS A 94 11.56 -20.22 2.49
C LYS A 94 10.16 -20.34 3.09
N ALA A 95 9.66 -19.25 3.64
CA ALA A 95 8.36 -19.15 4.30
C ALA A 95 7.75 -17.77 4.09
N LEU A 96 6.44 -17.61 4.35
CA LEU A 96 5.81 -16.31 4.41
C LEU A 96 6.33 -15.56 5.65
N MET A 97 6.92 -14.39 5.44
CA MET A 97 7.38 -13.49 6.51
C MET A 97 6.29 -12.51 6.94
N ALA A 98 5.25 -12.34 6.14
CA ALA A 98 3.98 -11.74 6.50
C ALA A 98 2.86 -12.60 5.92
N ASP A 99 1.86 -12.92 6.72
CA ASP A 99 0.69 -13.71 6.34
C ASP A 99 -0.50 -13.36 7.23
N TYR A 100 -1.26 -12.35 6.81
CA TYR A 100 -2.47 -11.97 7.54
C TYR A 100 -3.69 -12.70 6.98
N SER A 101 -4.56 -13.16 7.89
CA SER A 101 -5.75 -13.90 7.50
C SER A 101 -6.86 -12.98 6.96
N LEU A 102 -7.76 -13.55 6.18
CA LEU A 102 -8.96 -12.85 5.72
C LEU A 102 -9.87 -12.46 6.90
N GLU A 103 -9.94 -13.31 7.90
CA GLU A 103 -10.74 -13.12 9.11
C GLU A 103 -10.28 -11.90 9.92
N LEU A 104 -8.97 -11.68 10.02
CA LEU A 104 -8.42 -10.48 10.65
C LEU A 104 -8.88 -9.22 9.92
N VAL A 105 -8.77 -9.19 8.59
CA VAL A 105 -9.21 -8.04 7.79
C VAL A 105 -10.72 -7.85 7.89
N ALA A 106 -11.50 -8.93 7.83
CA ALA A 106 -12.95 -8.89 7.99
C ALA A 106 -13.37 -8.33 9.36
N ASP A 107 -12.61 -8.66 10.40
CA ASP A 107 -12.81 -8.10 11.73
C ASP A 107 -12.56 -6.58 11.77
N ARG A 108 -11.48 -6.10 11.14
CA ARG A 108 -11.20 -4.66 10.98
C ARG A 108 -12.30 -3.93 10.20
N VAL A 109 -12.80 -4.54 9.13
CA VAL A 109 -13.92 -3.98 8.35
C VAL A 109 -15.17 -3.85 9.21
N ARG A 110 -15.51 -4.89 10.00
CA ARG A 110 -16.65 -4.87 10.92
C ARG A 110 -16.52 -3.77 11.98
N GLN A 111 -15.36 -3.72 12.67
CA GLN A 111 -15.09 -2.72 13.69
C GLN A 111 -15.13 -1.30 13.12
N GLY A 112 -14.67 -1.14 11.88
CA GLY A 112 -14.60 0.14 11.18
C GLY A 112 -15.95 0.73 10.78
N LYS A 113 -17.05 -0.03 10.80
CA LYS A 113 -18.40 0.47 10.50
C LYS A 113 -18.45 1.34 9.23
N GLY A 114 -17.80 0.86 8.15
CA GLY A 114 -17.70 1.57 6.88
C GLY A 114 -16.46 2.48 6.72
N ARG A 115 -15.61 2.62 7.76
CA ARG A 115 -14.37 3.40 7.72
C ARG A 115 -13.16 2.59 7.23
N VAL A 116 -13.25 1.27 7.19
CA VAL A 116 -12.20 0.37 6.70
C VAL A 116 -12.63 -0.29 5.40
N VAL A 117 -11.79 -0.20 4.39
CA VAL A 117 -11.93 -0.91 3.12
C VAL A 117 -11.03 -2.14 3.18
N GLY A 118 -11.63 -3.32 3.15
CA GLY A 118 -10.92 -4.59 3.18
C GLY A 118 -10.30 -4.95 1.83
N GLY A 119 -9.11 -5.52 1.89
CA GLY A 119 -8.36 -6.01 0.76
C GLY A 119 -7.80 -7.42 0.97
N LEU A 120 -7.36 -7.99 -0.11
CA LEU A 120 -6.83 -9.33 -0.24
C LEU A 120 -5.34 -9.29 -0.56
N SER A 121 -4.71 -10.47 -0.58
CA SER A 121 -3.38 -10.64 -1.14
C SER A 121 -3.29 -11.91 -1.98
N TYR A 122 -2.11 -12.14 -2.58
CA TYR A 122 -1.87 -13.24 -3.50
C TYR A 122 -0.53 -13.92 -3.20
N ASN A 123 -0.54 -15.26 -3.14
CA ASN A 123 0.65 -16.09 -3.06
C ASN A 123 0.83 -16.85 -4.39
N PRO A 124 1.80 -16.47 -5.24
CA PRO A 124 2.02 -17.10 -6.54
C PRO A 124 2.58 -18.53 -6.45
N PHE A 125 2.94 -18.99 -5.25
CA PHE A 125 3.35 -20.38 -5.00
C PHE A 125 2.16 -21.28 -4.61
N GLU A 126 0.99 -20.68 -4.32
CA GLU A 126 -0.26 -21.35 -4.00
C GLU A 126 -1.44 -20.75 -4.81
N ILE A 127 -1.27 -20.72 -6.14
CA ILE A 127 -2.17 -20.00 -7.06
C ILE A 127 -3.63 -20.36 -6.81
N LYS A 128 -3.97 -21.65 -6.86
CA LYS A 128 -5.37 -22.10 -6.71
C LYS A 128 -5.99 -21.61 -5.40
N LYS A 129 -5.31 -21.84 -4.28
CA LYS A 129 -5.78 -21.41 -2.96
C LYS A 129 -5.94 -19.89 -2.89
N SER A 130 -4.99 -19.15 -3.43
CA SER A 130 -5.06 -17.67 -3.44
C SER A 130 -6.25 -17.16 -4.25
N LEU A 131 -6.57 -17.77 -5.39
CA LEU A 131 -7.73 -17.37 -6.19
C LEU A 131 -9.06 -17.70 -5.48
N GLU A 132 -9.12 -18.84 -4.78
CA GLU A 132 -10.27 -19.20 -3.93
C GLU A 132 -10.43 -18.22 -2.76
N ASP A 133 -9.35 -17.86 -2.07
CA ASP A 133 -9.33 -16.86 -1.00
C ASP A 133 -9.77 -15.47 -1.50
N ILE A 134 -9.33 -15.07 -2.69
CA ILE A 134 -9.74 -13.80 -3.32
C ILE A 134 -11.23 -13.80 -3.62
N GLU A 135 -11.74 -14.86 -4.22
CA GLU A 135 -13.16 -14.97 -4.53
C GLU A 135 -14.03 -14.95 -3.25
N LYS A 136 -13.61 -15.70 -2.22
CA LYS A 136 -14.26 -15.70 -0.90
C LYS A 136 -14.28 -14.30 -0.29
N GLY A 137 -13.14 -13.62 -0.26
CA GLY A 137 -13.04 -12.29 0.35
C GLY A 137 -13.92 -11.25 -0.34
N VAL A 138 -14.05 -11.31 -1.67
CA VAL A 138 -14.95 -10.41 -2.41
C VAL A 138 -16.42 -10.77 -2.17
N LYS A 139 -16.79 -12.04 -2.28
CA LYS A 139 -18.20 -12.47 -2.23
C LYS A 139 -18.78 -12.50 -0.81
N GLU A 140 -17.98 -12.93 0.18
CA GLU A 140 -18.46 -13.11 1.55
C GLU A 140 -18.17 -11.92 2.45
N TYR A 141 -17.01 -11.26 2.28
CA TYR A 141 -16.59 -10.14 3.14
C TYR A 141 -16.71 -8.77 2.47
N GLY A 142 -17.01 -8.71 1.17
CA GLY A 142 -17.17 -7.48 0.42
C GLY A 142 -15.86 -6.70 0.21
N PHE A 143 -14.73 -7.40 0.22
CA PHE A 143 -13.41 -6.77 -0.02
C PHE A 143 -13.33 -6.18 -1.43
N LYS A 144 -12.56 -5.10 -1.58
CA LYS A 144 -12.64 -4.22 -2.75
C LYS A 144 -11.42 -4.24 -3.65
N TYR A 145 -10.31 -4.86 -3.25
CA TYR A 145 -9.05 -4.85 -4.00
C TYR A 145 -8.15 -6.00 -3.58
N VAL A 146 -7.13 -6.26 -4.40
CA VAL A 146 -6.00 -7.11 -4.02
C VAL A 146 -4.76 -6.23 -3.89
N TRP A 147 -4.01 -6.36 -2.79
CA TRP A 147 -2.65 -5.86 -2.68
C TRP A 147 -1.67 -7.02 -2.81
N PHE A 148 -0.74 -6.91 -3.75
CA PHE A 148 0.23 -7.93 -4.07
C PHE A 148 1.65 -7.38 -3.99
N HIS A 149 2.57 -8.16 -3.42
CA HIS A 149 3.98 -7.80 -3.28
C HIS A 149 4.86 -8.73 -4.13
N PRO A 150 4.88 -8.59 -5.48
CA PRO A 150 5.58 -9.50 -6.37
C PRO A 150 7.08 -9.59 -6.06
N ILE A 151 7.70 -8.48 -5.66
CA ILE A 151 9.13 -8.38 -5.33
C ILE A 151 9.53 -9.39 -4.25
N SER A 152 8.70 -9.58 -3.21
CA SER A 152 8.99 -10.55 -2.15
C SER A 152 8.99 -12.00 -2.64
N PHE A 153 8.32 -12.26 -3.74
CA PHE A 153 8.31 -13.57 -4.41
C PHE A 153 9.36 -13.69 -5.53
N GLY A 154 10.17 -12.63 -5.75
CA GLY A 154 11.18 -12.56 -6.80
C GLY A 154 10.58 -12.52 -8.21
N LEU A 155 9.35 -12.01 -8.34
CA LEU A 155 8.62 -11.96 -9.60
C LEU A 155 8.45 -10.52 -10.08
N ALA A 156 8.63 -10.31 -11.38
CA ALA A 156 8.18 -9.09 -12.02
C ALA A 156 6.66 -9.13 -12.23
N PRO A 157 5.97 -7.97 -12.30
CA PRO A 157 4.52 -7.94 -12.54
C PRO A 157 4.06 -8.74 -13.76
N ASN A 158 4.86 -8.79 -14.83
CA ASN A 158 4.58 -9.55 -16.06
C ASN A 158 5.02 -11.03 -16.01
N ASP A 159 5.40 -11.55 -14.84
CA ASP A 159 5.65 -13.00 -14.72
C ASP A 159 4.35 -13.79 -14.90
N LYS A 160 4.42 -14.90 -15.64
CA LYS A 160 3.26 -15.77 -15.93
C LYS A 160 2.50 -16.25 -14.69
N LYS A 161 3.14 -16.32 -13.53
CA LYS A 161 2.50 -16.70 -12.27
C LYS A 161 1.59 -15.59 -11.72
N CYS A 162 1.74 -14.35 -12.18
CA CYS A 162 0.92 -13.21 -11.79
C CYS A 162 -0.37 -13.11 -12.64
N TYR A 163 -0.38 -13.61 -13.88
CA TYR A 163 -1.51 -13.50 -14.81
C TYR A 163 -2.83 -14.11 -14.28
N PRO A 164 -2.84 -15.25 -13.57
CA PRO A 164 -4.06 -15.77 -12.96
C PRO A 164 -4.71 -14.78 -11.98
N LEU A 165 -3.91 -14.01 -11.23
CA LEU A 165 -4.40 -12.95 -10.36
C LEU A 165 -5.12 -11.86 -11.17
N TYR A 166 -4.51 -11.40 -12.25
CA TYR A 166 -5.08 -10.32 -13.09
C TYR A 166 -6.41 -10.73 -13.72
N GLY A 167 -6.46 -11.95 -14.27
CA GLY A 167 -7.70 -12.52 -14.77
C GLY A 167 -8.81 -12.60 -13.71
N LYS A 168 -8.47 -13.05 -12.49
CA LYS A 168 -9.42 -13.13 -11.37
C LYS A 168 -9.89 -11.74 -10.91
N CYS A 169 -9.00 -10.75 -10.81
CA CYS A 169 -9.38 -9.39 -10.46
C CYS A 169 -10.32 -8.78 -11.52
N LEU A 170 -10.04 -9.00 -12.80
CA LEU A 170 -10.90 -8.54 -13.90
C LEU A 170 -12.28 -9.23 -13.84
N GLU A 171 -12.33 -10.56 -13.64
CA GLU A 171 -13.58 -11.34 -13.47
C GLU A 171 -14.44 -10.79 -12.33
N LEU A 172 -13.83 -10.44 -11.20
CA LEU A 172 -14.52 -9.94 -10.01
C LEU A 172 -14.78 -8.42 -10.05
N GLY A 173 -14.28 -7.70 -11.06
CA GLY A 173 -14.45 -6.26 -11.20
C GLY A 173 -13.74 -5.45 -10.13
N ILE A 174 -12.64 -5.96 -9.56
CA ILE A 174 -11.87 -5.29 -8.51
C ILE A 174 -10.48 -4.86 -9.03
N PRO A 175 -9.94 -3.72 -8.57
CA PRO A 175 -8.58 -3.33 -8.87
C PRO A 175 -7.54 -4.26 -8.25
N VAL A 176 -6.40 -4.40 -8.94
CA VAL A 176 -5.18 -4.95 -8.35
C VAL A 176 -4.23 -3.81 -8.00
N THR A 177 -3.68 -3.84 -6.80
CA THR A 177 -2.62 -2.94 -6.37
C THR A 177 -1.36 -3.76 -6.13
N PHE A 178 -0.21 -3.34 -6.63
CA PHE A 178 1.01 -4.09 -6.43
C PHE A 178 2.24 -3.19 -6.26
N GLN A 179 3.18 -3.69 -5.47
CA GLN A 179 4.41 -2.99 -5.20
C GLN A 179 5.31 -2.95 -6.42
N VAL A 180 5.81 -1.75 -6.70
CA VAL A 180 6.92 -1.49 -7.62
C VAL A 180 8.00 -0.66 -6.96
N GLY A 181 9.16 -0.54 -7.57
CA GLY A 181 10.33 0.11 -6.97
C GLY A 181 11.12 -0.83 -6.06
N HIS A 182 11.97 -0.25 -5.20
CA HIS A 182 12.65 -1.03 -4.18
C HIS A 182 11.72 -1.35 -3.02
N SER A 183 11.88 -2.53 -2.42
CA SER A 183 11.40 -2.79 -1.07
C SER A 183 12.40 -2.25 -0.05
N ALA A 184 11.93 -1.84 1.14
CA ALA A 184 12.82 -1.49 2.24
C ALA A 184 13.53 -2.74 2.80
N GLU A 185 12.91 -3.89 2.68
CA GLU A 185 13.50 -5.18 2.96
C GLU A 185 14.53 -5.55 1.87
N PRO A 186 15.65 -6.24 2.20
CA PRO A 186 16.64 -6.67 1.22
C PRO A 186 16.12 -7.81 0.33
N LEU A 187 15.33 -7.44 -0.64
CA LEU A 187 14.68 -8.28 -1.64
C LEU A 187 15.20 -7.97 -3.05
N PRO A 188 14.99 -8.84 -4.05
CA PRO A 188 15.41 -8.59 -5.43
C PRO A 188 14.75 -7.32 -5.98
N SER A 189 15.53 -6.26 -6.20
CA SER A 189 14.99 -4.94 -6.58
C SER A 189 14.60 -4.84 -8.05
N GLU A 190 15.35 -5.48 -8.94
CA GLU A 190 15.18 -5.34 -10.39
C GLU A 190 13.76 -5.74 -10.84
N VAL A 191 13.19 -6.80 -10.27
CA VAL A 191 11.83 -7.26 -10.58
C VAL A 191 10.74 -6.26 -10.17
N GLY A 192 11.08 -5.25 -9.37
CA GLY A 192 10.20 -4.14 -9.00
C GLY A 192 10.18 -3.00 -10.02
N HIS A 193 10.90 -3.09 -11.14
CA HIS A 193 10.96 -2.01 -12.12
C HIS A 193 9.55 -1.70 -12.68
N PRO A 194 9.07 -0.43 -12.61
CA PRO A 194 7.69 -0.08 -12.99
C PRO A 194 7.33 -0.43 -14.44
N MET A 195 8.32 -0.46 -15.34
CA MET A 195 8.10 -0.79 -16.75
C MET A 195 7.59 -2.21 -16.99
N TYR A 196 7.76 -3.14 -16.04
CA TYR A 196 7.14 -4.47 -16.16
C TYR A 196 5.61 -4.44 -16.06
N ALA A 197 5.01 -3.33 -15.62
CA ALA A 197 3.56 -3.13 -15.68
C ALA A 197 3.05 -2.77 -17.09
N ASP A 198 3.91 -2.37 -18.01
CA ASP A 198 3.53 -1.97 -19.39
C ASP A 198 2.84 -3.12 -20.12
N GLU A 199 3.46 -4.29 -20.16
CA GLU A 199 2.92 -5.50 -20.80
C GLU A 199 1.58 -5.91 -20.16
N VAL A 200 1.51 -5.90 -18.83
CA VAL A 200 0.27 -6.23 -18.12
C VAL A 200 -0.87 -5.26 -18.45
N ALA A 201 -0.54 -3.95 -18.56
CA ALA A 201 -1.53 -2.93 -18.90
C ALA A 201 -2.06 -3.08 -20.33
N ILE A 202 -1.21 -3.59 -21.25
CA ILE A 202 -1.58 -3.88 -22.64
C ILE A 202 -2.44 -5.14 -22.70
N ASP A 203 -2.06 -6.20 -21.99
CA ASP A 203 -2.77 -7.48 -21.99
C ASP A 203 -4.13 -7.41 -21.29
N PHE A 204 -4.25 -6.53 -20.27
CA PHE A 204 -5.48 -6.35 -19.47
C PHE A 204 -5.94 -4.88 -19.50
N PRO A 205 -6.39 -4.34 -20.63
CA PRO A 205 -6.72 -2.90 -20.76
C PRO A 205 -7.89 -2.46 -19.88
N ASP A 206 -8.78 -3.36 -19.49
CA ASP A 206 -9.93 -3.08 -18.63
C ASP A 206 -9.64 -3.27 -17.14
N LEU A 207 -8.50 -3.90 -16.78
CA LEU A 207 -8.09 -4.08 -15.40
C LEU A 207 -7.53 -2.77 -14.83
N LYS A 208 -8.13 -2.29 -13.76
CA LYS A 208 -7.57 -1.15 -13.00
C LYS A 208 -6.40 -1.61 -12.14
N MET A 209 -5.25 -0.98 -12.34
CA MET A 209 -4.00 -1.30 -11.64
C MET A 209 -3.49 -0.09 -10.86
N VAL A 210 -2.98 -0.31 -9.64
CA VAL A 210 -2.33 0.71 -8.84
C VAL A 210 -0.90 0.30 -8.55
N LEU A 211 0.07 1.05 -9.08
CA LEU A 211 1.50 0.88 -8.80
C LEU A 211 1.84 1.60 -7.50
N THR A 212 2.23 0.86 -6.46
CA THR A 212 2.44 1.44 -5.13
C THR A 212 3.88 1.88 -4.88
N HIS A 213 4.09 2.76 -3.89
CA HIS A 213 5.39 3.21 -3.41
C HIS A 213 6.22 4.04 -4.40
N THR A 214 5.57 4.88 -5.21
CA THR A 214 6.20 5.84 -6.15
C THR A 214 7.16 5.24 -7.19
N GLY A 215 7.41 3.93 -7.16
CA GLY A 215 8.38 3.26 -8.03
C GLY A 215 9.85 3.59 -7.75
N TRP A 216 10.17 4.29 -6.65
CA TRP A 216 11.56 4.68 -6.35
C TRP A 216 12.53 3.47 -6.43
N PRO A 217 13.73 3.61 -7.07
CA PRO A 217 14.33 4.84 -7.60
C PRO A 217 13.86 5.22 -9.03
N TRP A 218 13.01 4.45 -9.69
CA TRP A 218 12.54 4.64 -11.07
C TRP A 218 11.24 5.45 -11.11
N VAL A 219 11.28 6.65 -10.49
CA VAL A 219 10.08 7.51 -10.34
C VAL A 219 9.58 8.02 -11.70
N GLU A 220 10.48 8.31 -12.63
CA GLU A 220 10.12 8.80 -13.97
C GLU A 220 9.46 7.72 -14.80
N GLU A 221 9.92 6.47 -14.73
CA GLU A 221 9.29 5.32 -15.36
C GLU A 221 7.91 5.05 -14.74
N TRP A 222 7.77 5.19 -13.42
CA TRP A 222 6.48 5.09 -12.76
C TRP A 222 5.52 6.17 -13.26
N ILE A 223 5.95 7.44 -13.36
CA ILE A 223 5.18 8.54 -13.95
C ILE A 223 4.80 8.22 -15.39
N SER A 224 5.73 7.68 -16.18
CA SER A 224 5.50 7.29 -17.56
C SER A 224 4.39 6.24 -17.69
N MET A 225 4.35 5.23 -16.80
CA MET A 225 3.31 4.20 -16.78
C MET A 225 1.93 4.81 -16.51
N LEU A 226 1.83 5.68 -15.50
CA LEU A 226 0.57 6.35 -15.15
C LEU A 226 0.07 7.28 -16.26
N TRP A 227 1.00 7.97 -16.93
CA TRP A 227 0.67 8.85 -18.04
C TRP A 227 0.22 8.08 -19.29
N ARG A 228 0.91 6.98 -19.60
CA ARG A 228 0.70 6.20 -20.82
C ARG A 228 -0.60 5.42 -20.81
N HIS A 229 -0.92 4.76 -19.70
CA HIS A 229 -2.02 3.80 -19.62
C HIS A 229 -3.24 4.38 -18.91
N PRO A 230 -4.44 4.39 -19.54
CA PRO A 230 -5.66 4.91 -18.92
C PRO A 230 -6.09 4.10 -17.68
N ASN A 231 -5.78 2.81 -17.63
CA ASN A 231 -6.13 1.87 -16.57
C ASN A 231 -5.08 1.77 -15.45
N VAL A 232 -3.93 2.48 -15.55
CA VAL A 232 -2.87 2.48 -14.55
C VAL A 232 -2.95 3.74 -13.69
N TYR A 233 -2.89 3.54 -12.40
CA TYR A 233 -2.87 4.53 -11.32
C TYR A 233 -1.64 4.28 -10.44
N GLY A 234 -1.38 5.17 -9.48
CA GLY A 234 -0.31 4.92 -8.53
C GLY A 234 -0.57 5.55 -7.18
N ASN A 235 0.05 5.03 -6.12
CA ASN A 235 -0.01 5.66 -4.81
C ASN A 235 1.37 6.02 -4.27
N ILE A 236 1.39 7.00 -3.36
CA ILE A 236 2.62 7.56 -2.78
C ILE A 236 2.96 6.95 -1.41
N GLY A 237 2.44 5.76 -1.09
CA GLY A 237 2.72 5.07 0.17
C GLY A 237 4.22 4.89 0.44
N ALA A 238 4.57 4.74 1.72
CA ALA A 238 5.95 4.58 2.22
C ALA A 238 6.87 5.79 2.07
N TYR A 239 6.39 6.90 1.53
CA TYR A 239 7.15 8.15 1.41
C TYR A 239 6.41 9.29 2.08
N PHE A 240 7.12 10.11 2.82
CA PHE A 240 6.56 11.34 3.33
C PHE A 240 6.40 12.34 2.17
N PRO A 241 5.24 13.01 2.05
CA PRO A 241 4.98 13.91 0.92
C PRO A 241 6.04 14.99 0.69
N LYS A 242 6.68 15.50 1.75
CA LYS A 242 7.77 16.48 1.64
C LYS A 242 9.05 15.93 0.99
N ASP A 243 9.22 14.60 1.00
CA ASP A 243 10.42 13.93 0.47
C ASP A 243 10.19 13.39 -0.97
N LEU A 244 9.00 13.66 -1.56
CA LEU A 244 8.71 13.30 -2.95
C LEU A 244 9.57 14.09 -3.93
N SER A 245 9.96 13.44 -5.04
CA SER A 245 10.74 14.11 -6.08
C SER A 245 9.96 15.29 -6.69
N PRO A 246 10.65 16.37 -7.10
CA PRO A 246 10.01 17.51 -7.78
C PRO A 246 9.18 17.09 -9.01
N ALA A 247 9.68 16.14 -9.81
CA ALA A 247 8.98 15.62 -10.99
C ALA A 247 7.62 14.98 -10.63
N LEU A 248 7.58 14.22 -9.51
CA LEU A 248 6.34 13.61 -9.03
C LEU A 248 5.36 14.67 -8.51
N VAL A 249 5.84 15.67 -7.77
CA VAL A 249 4.99 16.77 -7.28
C VAL A 249 4.40 17.57 -8.44
N GLU A 250 5.20 17.89 -9.47
CA GLU A 250 4.73 18.54 -10.69
C GLU A 250 3.69 17.68 -11.42
N PHE A 251 3.96 16.38 -11.57
CA PHE A 251 3.01 15.44 -12.20
C PHE A 251 1.68 15.40 -11.45
N MET A 252 1.71 15.28 -10.11
CA MET A 252 0.51 15.28 -9.26
C MET A 252 -0.30 16.59 -9.36
N GLY A 253 0.39 17.73 -9.48
CA GLY A 253 -0.24 19.04 -9.64
C GLY A 253 -0.80 19.30 -11.04
N GLY A 254 -0.34 18.55 -12.03
CA GLY A 254 -0.64 18.72 -13.46
C GLY A 254 -1.34 17.52 -14.09
N ARG A 255 -0.65 16.89 -15.04
CA ARG A 255 -1.21 15.79 -15.86
C ARG A 255 -1.63 14.56 -15.08
N GLY A 256 -0.98 14.30 -13.95
CA GLY A 256 -1.22 13.13 -13.09
C GLY A 256 -2.26 13.36 -11.99
N GLN A 257 -2.89 14.54 -11.90
CA GLN A 257 -3.81 14.87 -10.81
C GLN A 257 -4.99 13.90 -10.65
N ASN A 258 -5.36 13.17 -11.71
CA ASN A 258 -6.43 12.16 -11.71
C ASN A 258 -5.89 10.72 -11.62
N LYS A 259 -4.59 10.54 -11.40
CA LYS A 259 -3.91 9.24 -11.46
C LYS A 259 -3.22 8.84 -10.16
N VAL A 260 -2.93 9.80 -9.30
CA VAL A 260 -2.19 9.55 -8.07
C VAL A 260 -3.14 9.50 -6.88
N LEU A 261 -2.90 8.53 -6.00
CA LEU A 261 -3.66 8.26 -4.78
C LEU A 261 -2.79 8.53 -3.56
N TRP A 262 -3.40 9.08 -2.52
CA TRP A 262 -2.75 9.20 -1.23
C TRP A 262 -2.71 7.85 -0.51
N ALA A 263 -1.58 7.58 0.14
CA ALA A 263 -1.34 6.41 0.96
C ALA A 263 -0.25 6.70 1.99
N THR A 264 -0.31 6.05 3.15
CA THR A 264 0.68 6.25 4.22
C THR A 264 1.62 5.08 4.44
N ASN A 265 1.21 3.87 4.08
CA ASN A 265 1.90 2.63 4.45
C ASN A 265 2.08 2.47 5.97
N GLY A 266 1.18 3.06 6.78
CA GLY A 266 1.28 3.05 8.23
C GLY A 266 2.29 4.06 8.82
N PHE A 267 2.82 5.01 8.03
CA PHE A 267 3.79 6.01 8.52
C PHE A 267 3.18 7.18 9.29
N GLY A 268 1.89 7.11 9.61
CA GLY A 268 1.16 8.10 10.39
C GLY A 268 0.25 8.97 9.53
N LEU A 269 -1.05 8.89 9.81
CA LEU A 269 -2.08 9.59 9.04
C LEU A 269 -1.94 11.11 9.12
N THR A 270 -1.79 11.63 10.33
CA THR A 270 -1.70 13.09 10.58
C THR A 270 -0.52 13.73 9.87
N ARG A 271 0.67 13.16 10.01
CA ARG A 271 1.89 13.69 9.39
C ARG A 271 1.80 13.66 7.87
N CYS A 272 1.47 12.49 7.30
CA CYS A 272 1.42 12.34 5.85
C CYS A 272 0.35 13.24 5.22
N LYS A 273 -0.80 13.41 5.87
CA LYS A 273 -1.83 14.31 5.38
C LYS A 273 -1.41 15.77 5.43
N LYS A 274 -0.84 16.20 6.55
CA LYS A 274 -0.33 17.58 6.73
C LYS A 274 0.69 17.93 5.65
N GLU A 275 1.71 17.09 5.49
CA GLU A 275 2.77 17.33 4.50
C GLU A 275 2.21 17.36 3.06
N LEU A 276 1.17 16.56 2.73
CA LEU A 276 0.54 16.61 1.41
C LEU A 276 -0.23 17.92 1.20
N VAL A 277 -0.95 18.39 2.21
CA VAL A 277 -1.67 19.69 2.14
C VAL A 277 -0.70 20.86 1.97
N GLU A 278 0.53 20.75 2.46
CA GLU A 278 1.58 21.76 2.33
C GLU A 278 2.29 21.74 0.96
N LEU A 279 2.09 20.71 0.11
CA LEU A 279 2.72 20.66 -1.21
C LEU A 279 2.30 21.85 -2.10
N PRO A 280 3.20 22.36 -2.97
CA PRO A 280 2.95 23.50 -3.86
C PRO A 280 2.13 23.11 -5.10
N ILE A 281 0.99 22.46 -4.90
CA ILE A 281 0.02 22.10 -5.94
C ILE A 281 -1.35 22.72 -5.62
N SER A 282 -2.22 22.83 -6.62
CA SER A 282 -3.54 23.46 -6.44
C SER A 282 -4.41 22.68 -5.44
N ASP A 283 -5.32 23.38 -4.76
CA ASP A 283 -6.28 22.75 -3.83
C ASP A 283 -7.17 21.71 -4.52
N GLY A 284 -7.48 21.92 -5.80
CA GLY A 284 -8.18 20.95 -6.63
C GLY A 284 -7.40 19.65 -6.80
N ALA A 285 -6.09 19.74 -7.10
CA ALA A 285 -5.21 18.58 -7.20
C ALA A 285 -5.06 17.86 -5.85
N LYS A 286 -4.91 18.60 -4.75
CA LYS A 286 -4.86 18.04 -3.39
C LYS A 286 -6.09 17.19 -3.08
N ARG A 287 -7.30 17.71 -3.34
CA ARG A 287 -8.55 16.96 -3.11
C ARG A 287 -8.63 15.69 -3.93
N LYS A 288 -8.23 15.75 -5.19
CA LYS A 288 -8.19 14.56 -6.07
C LYS A 288 -7.25 13.49 -5.52
N VAL A 289 -6.01 13.86 -5.19
CA VAL A 289 -5.00 12.93 -4.66
C VAL A 289 -5.41 12.38 -3.30
N LEU A 290 -5.92 13.23 -2.40
CA LEU A 290 -6.32 12.81 -1.05
C LEU A 290 -7.56 11.91 -1.05
N ARG A 291 -8.52 12.13 -1.97
CA ARG A 291 -9.83 11.49 -1.86
C ARG A 291 -10.43 11.03 -3.18
N ASP A 292 -10.65 11.96 -4.13
CA ASP A 292 -11.59 11.74 -5.23
C ASP A 292 -11.12 10.62 -6.15
N ASN A 293 -9.81 10.52 -6.41
CA ASN A 293 -9.24 9.46 -7.24
C ASN A 293 -9.49 8.07 -6.61
N ALA A 294 -9.30 7.95 -5.29
CA ALA A 294 -9.56 6.69 -4.60
C ALA A 294 -11.05 6.35 -4.59
N ALA A 295 -11.91 7.33 -4.27
CA ALA A 295 -13.36 7.14 -4.26
C ALA A 295 -13.88 6.66 -5.62
N ASN A 296 -13.41 7.26 -6.72
CA ASN A 296 -13.80 6.87 -8.09
C ASN A 296 -13.23 5.51 -8.50
N LEU A 297 -11.95 5.23 -8.17
CA LEU A 297 -11.29 4.00 -8.59
C LEU A 297 -11.90 2.75 -7.92
N PHE A 298 -12.22 2.85 -6.63
CA PHE A 298 -12.70 1.73 -5.81
C PHE A 298 -14.22 1.72 -5.58
N ASN A 299 -14.96 2.65 -6.20
CA ASN A 299 -16.42 2.80 -6.07
C ASN A 299 -16.85 2.89 -4.58
N LEU A 300 -16.36 3.96 -3.87
CA LEU A 300 -16.55 4.19 -2.43
C LEU A 300 -17.56 5.30 -2.15
#